data_7dead6a06a747fc21987caeff3519c9b
#
_entry.id   7dead6a06a747fc21987caeff3519c9b
#
_cell.length_a   1.000
_cell.length_b   1.000
_cell.length_c   1.000
_cell.angle_alpha   90.00
_cell.angle_beta   90.00
_cell.angle_gamma   90.00
#
_symmetry.space_group_name_H-M   'P 1'
#
loop_
_entity.id
_entity.type
_entity.pdbx_description
1 polymer ?
#
loop_
_entity_poly.entity_id
_entity_poly.type
_entity_poly.pdbx_seq_one_letter_code
_entity_poly.pdbx_strand_id
1 'polypeptide(L)'
;MNVANGKLELTSSKPETTVHNSEGITLTATARNARDELMPGQIITFSVTPEGATLSNTGEVLTDQSGQAKVTLTSDKVNVYTVTATMGKDVPVQSQVTVAVKADAKTAHVVSVVASPDTITADGVDSSTITSRVEDDYGFPVEGVDVSYALDTKGSPVVNIPTTRTDQSGQVTATITSTLAETLIVNVQVPGTANQSATITLVAGTADESKSILKSDVDTLKADYQQSAKLTLTLQDKYGNPIVTSDHLEFVQSGPFVNFLKLSDIDYSQRNYGEYTVTVTGGKEGTATLIPMLNGVHQANLSVSLNLIHSIKEMSGHVTANNHTFSTAKFPSEGFAGAYYTLN
;
A
#
# COMPACT_ATOMS: atom_id res chain seq x y z
N MET A 1 71.00 11.33 12.42
CA MET A 1 70.50 10.62 13.60
C MET A 1 69.96 9.25 13.19
N ASN A 2 70.35 8.20 13.88
CA ASN A 2 69.96 6.83 13.46
C ASN A 2 68.49 6.59 13.90
N VAL A 3 67.59 6.43 12.94
CA VAL A 3 66.14 6.20 13.15
C VAL A 3 65.85 4.76 13.59
N ALA A 4 66.86 3.90 13.62
CA ALA A 4 66.74 2.46 13.82
C ALA A 4 66.07 1.98 15.12
N ASN A 5 65.78 2.86 16.08
CA ASN A 5 65.05 2.59 17.33
C ASN A 5 64.06 3.71 17.67
N GLY A 6 63.61 4.47 16.66
CA GLY A 6 62.60 5.52 16.86
C GLY A 6 61.21 4.92 17.10
N LYS A 7 60.34 5.71 17.74
CA LYS A 7 58.92 5.44 17.91
C LYS A 7 58.12 6.45 17.08
N LEU A 8 57.09 6.00 16.45
CA LEU A 8 56.13 6.84 15.75
C LEU A 8 54.71 6.54 16.27
N GLU A 9 53.97 7.58 16.65
CA GLU A 9 52.57 7.49 17.04
C GLU A 9 51.73 8.35 16.14
N LEU A 10 50.66 7.78 15.57
CA LEU A 10 49.70 8.49 14.73
C LEU A 10 48.35 8.56 15.44
N THR A 11 47.84 9.77 15.63
CA THR A 11 46.54 10.03 16.24
C THR A 11 45.66 10.86 15.32
N SER A 12 44.35 10.74 15.49
CA SER A 12 43.35 11.57 14.82
C SER A 12 42.67 12.53 15.80
N SER A 13 42.31 13.73 15.34
CA SER A 13 41.59 14.71 16.17
C SER A 13 40.16 14.26 16.52
N LYS A 14 39.57 13.41 15.71
CA LYS A 14 38.24 12.78 15.91
C LYS A 14 38.25 11.41 15.23
N PRO A 15 37.41 10.45 15.72
CA PRO A 15 37.32 9.12 15.10
C PRO A 15 36.53 9.13 13.79
N GLU A 16 35.70 10.17 13.56
CA GLU A 16 34.79 10.25 12.41
C GLU A 16 34.54 11.68 11.94
N THR A 17 34.13 11.82 10.67
CA THR A 17 33.64 13.06 10.06
C THR A 17 32.55 12.72 9.04
N THR A 18 31.92 13.75 8.46
CA THR A 18 30.94 13.57 7.36
C THR A 18 31.59 13.78 6.00
N VAL A 19 30.99 13.24 4.96
CA VAL A 19 31.34 13.53 3.56
C VAL A 19 31.30 15.05 3.31
N HIS A 20 32.11 15.54 2.37
CA HIS A 20 32.18 16.95 1.98
C HIS A 20 32.49 17.93 3.11
N ASN A 21 32.91 17.44 4.30
CA ASN A 21 33.34 18.32 5.38
C ASN A 21 34.73 18.91 5.05
N SER A 22 34.75 20.20 4.72
CA SER A 22 35.98 20.92 4.33
C SER A 22 37.02 21.06 5.46
N GLU A 23 36.60 21.01 6.73
CA GLU A 23 37.51 21.01 7.87
C GLU A 23 38.27 19.70 8.01
N GLY A 24 37.62 18.59 7.60
CA GLY A 24 38.19 17.24 7.66
C GLY A 24 38.61 16.76 9.06
N ILE A 25 39.52 15.82 9.07
CA ILE A 25 40.13 15.23 10.29
C ILE A 25 41.62 15.57 10.29
N THR A 26 42.10 16.22 11.34
CA THR A 26 43.53 16.43 11.54
C THR A 26 44.18 15.15 12.05
N LEU A 27 45.21 14.69 11.39
CA LEU A 27 46.04 13.55 11.70
C LEU A 27 47.38 14.07 12.18
N THR A 28 47.87 13.61 13.35
CA THR A 28 49.11 14.06 13.94
C THR A 28 50.03 12.87 14.18
N ALA A 29 51.15 12.85 13.48
CA ALA A 29 52.23 11.89 13.70
C ALA A 29 53.30 12.49 14.62
N THR A 30 53.55 11.83 15.75
CA THR A 30 54.55 12.25 16.73
C THR A 30 55.75 11.32 16.70
N ALA A 31 56.92 11.85 16.41
CA ALA A 31 58.17 11.10 16.35
C ALA A 31 58.99 11.25 17.64
N ARG A 32 59.44 10.13 18.20
CA ARG A 32 60.31 10.05 19.37
C ARG A 32 61.49 9.11 19.14
N ASN A 33 62.63 9.40 19.79
CA ASN A 33 63.76 8.51 19.80
C ASN A 33 63.57 7.34 20.80
N ALA A 34 64.60 6.48 20.94
CA ALA A 34 64.57 5.34 21.86
C ALA A 34 64.51 5.76 23.36
N ARG A 35 64.80 7.02 23.71
CA ARG A 35 64.75 7.56 25.06
C ARG A 35 63.43 8.34 25.30
N ASP A 36 62.51 8.24 24.34
CA ASP A 36 61.21 8.92 24.40
C ASP A 36 61.29 10.46 24.22
N GLU A 37 62.43 10.98 23.75
CA GLU A 37 62.62 12.41 23.46
C GLU A 37 62.04 12.74 22.08
N LEU A 38 61.42 13.92 21.97
CA LEU A 38 60.80 14.41 20.71
C LEU A 38 61.87 14.61 19.60
N MET A 39 61.52 14.26 18.36
CA MET A 39 62.43 14.35 17.24
C MET A 39 61.94 15.41 16.20
N PRO A 40 62.37 16.65 16.28
CA PRO A 40 62.11 17.68 15.27
C PRO A 40 62.84 17.37 13.93
N GLY A 41 62.30 17.86 12.82
CA GLY A 41 62.92 17.77 11.50
C GLY A 41 62.98 16.37 10.90
N GLN A 42 62.19 15.42 11.43
CA GLN A 42 62.05 14.07 10.82
C GLN A 42 61.08 14.13 9.63
N ILE A 43 61.42 13.40 8.60
CA ILE A 43 60.58 13.23 7.42
C ILE A 43 59.53 12.15 7.71
N ILE A 44 58.27 12.54 7.66
CA ILE A 44 57.11 11.67 7.75
C ILE A 44 56.38 11.65 6.40
N THR A 45 56.06 10.48 5.88
CA THR A 45 55.14 10.32 4.73
C THR A 45 53.83 9.71 5.19
N PHE A 46 52.72 10.17 4.58
CA PHE A 46 51.37 9.69 4.88
C PHE A 46 50.78 9.01 3.67
N SER A 47 50.10 7.89 3.91
CA SER A 47 49.28 7.21 2.90
C SER A 47 47.92 6.85 3.48
N VAL A 48 46.93 6.71 2.62
CA VAL A 48 45.55 6.35 3.00
C VAL A 48 45.02 5.22 2.16
N THR A 49 44.32 4.31 2.79
CA THR A 49 43.64 3.17 2.14
C THR A 49 42.26 2.98 2.76
N PRO A 50 41.25 2.55 1.96
CA PRO A 50 41.25 2.45 0.50
C PRO A 50 41.32 3.83 -0.16
N GLU A 51 41.40 3.85 -1.50
CA GLU A 51 41.31 5.11 -2.28
C GLU A 51 39.97 5.80 -2.11
N GLY A 52 39.95 7.14 -2.19
CA GLY A 52 38.72 7.93 -2.11
C GLY A 52 38.78 9.04 -1.05
N ALA A 53 39.77 9.05 -0.19
CA ALA A 53 40.07 10.19 0.66
C ALA A 53 41.27 10.97 0.15
N THR A 54 41.29 12.27 0.46
CA THR A 54 42.36 13.20 0.13
C THR A 54 43.08 13.62 1.39
N LEU A 55 44.41 13.55 1.38
CA LEU A 55 45.28 14.13 2.40
C LEU A 55 45.76 15.52 1.93
N SER A 56 45.80 16.48 2.84
CA SER A 56 46.27 17.84 2.53
C SER A 56 47.74 17.89 2.03
N ASN A 57 48.51 16.86 2.38
CA ASN A 57 49.85 16.64 1.85
C ASN A 57 50.12 15.14 1.76
N THR A 58 50.49 14.67 0.58
CA THR A 58 50.86 13.28 0.29
C THR A 58 52.38 13.08 0.13
N GLY A 59 53.15 14.18 0.21
CA GLY A 59 54.58 14.18 0.14
C GLY A 59 55.27 14.05 1.50
N GLU A 60 56.51 14.49 1.56
CA GLU A 60 57.30 14.52 2.79
C GLU A 60 56.88 15.68 3.69
N VAL A 61 56.50 15.40 4.95
CA VAL A 61 56.15 16.41 5.96
C VAL A 61 57.21 16.35 7.05
N LEU A 62 57.82 17.48 7.39
CA LEU A 62 58.82 17.59 8.45
C LEU A 62 58.13 17.75 9.80
N THR A 63 58.61 17.04 10.81
CA THR A 63 58.15 17.25 12.18
C THR A 63 58.61 18.64 12.69
N ASP A 64 57.72 19.32 13.41
CA ASP A 64 57.95 20.60 14.05
C ASP A 64 58.82 20.50 15.32
N GLN A 65 58.98 21.63 16.03
CA GLN A 65 59.73 21.65 17.30
C GLN A 65 59.18 20.72 18.42
N SER A 66 57.91 20.35 18.30
CA SER A 66 57.21 19.38 19.13
C SER A 66 57.30 17.95 18.62
N GLY A 67 58.15 17.67 17.62
CA GLY A 67 58.26 16.34 16.98
C GLY A 67 57.01 15.90 16.21
N GLN A 68 56.13 16.82 15.82
CA GLN A 68 54.84 16.53 15.21
C GLN A 68 54.81 16.90 13.72
N ALA A 69 54.29 15.97 12.90
CA ALA A 69 53.89 16.22 11.52
C ALA A 69 52.38 16.09 11.41
N LYS A 70 51.72 17.04 10.72
CA LYS A 70 50.25 17.09 10.65
C LYS A 70 49.79 17.10 9.19
N VAL A 71 48.71 16.37 8.91
CA VAL A 71 47.96 16.42 7.67
C VAL A 71 46.47 16.39 7.98
N THR A 72 45.64 16.85 7.05
CA THR A 72 44.17 16.79 7.16
C THR A 72 43.65 15.81 6.14
N LEU A 73 42.73 14.93 6.56
CA LEU A 73 41.98 14.03 5.71
C LEU A 73 40.61 14.59 5.42
N THR A 74 40.23 14.64 4.13
CA THR A 74 38.87 14.92 3.66
C THR A 74 38.41 13.83 2.70
N SER A 75 37.11 13.64 2.51
CA SER A 75 36.57 12.69 1.53
C SER A 75 35.20 13.09 1.07
N ASP A 76 34.90 12.83 -0.20
CA ASP A 76 33.58 12.93 -0.83
C ASP A 76 32.88 11.56 -0.90
N LYS A 77 33.44 10.53 -0.21
CA LYS A 77 32.90 9.17 -0.18
C LYS A 77 32.76 8.68 1.24
N VAL A 78 31.63 8.03 1.51
CA VAL A 78 31.42 7.30 2.77
C VAL A 78 32.30 6.07 2.78
N ASN A 79 33.21 5.97 3.74
CA ASN A 79 34.07 4.81 3.94
C ASN A 79 34.79 4.87 5.31
N VAL A 80 35.43 3.75 5.66
CA VAL A 80 36.40 3.70 6.75
C VAL A 80 37.81 3.69 6.13
N TYR A 81 38.60 4.71 6.48
CA TYR A 81 39.93 4.89 5.96
C TYR A 81 40.99 4.55 7.01
N THR A 82 42.01 3.81 6.59
CA THR A 82 43.21 3.58 7.38
C THR A 82 44.31 4.51 6.85
N VAL A 83 44.79 5.39 7.72
CA VAL A 83 45.94 6.23 7.42
C VAL A 83 47.18 5.65 8.05
N THR A 84 48.26 5.58 7.28
CA THR A 84 49.57 5.09 7.72
C THR A 84 50.55 6.26 7.65
N ALA A 85 51.19 6.56 8.79
CA ALA A 85 52.36 7.43 8.83
C ALA A 85 53.64 6.59 8.83
N THR A 86 54.62 6.98 8.04
CA THR A 86 55.90 6.25 7.89
C THR A 86 57.07 7.22 8.11
N MET A 87 57.98 6.86 9.03
CA MET A 87 59.22 7.57 9.30
C MET A 87 60.42 6.73 8.90
N GLY A 88 61.37 7.29 8.17
CA GLY A 88 62.60 6.60 7.72
C GLY A 88 62.39 5.86 6.38
N LYS A 89 63.46 5.81 5.56
CA LYS A 89 63.47 5.15 4.24
C LYS A 89 64.04 3.75 4.25
N ASP A 90 65.15 3.56 4.98
CA ASP A 90 65.88 2.26 4.97
C ASP A 90 65.27 1.24 5.97
N VAL A 91 64.89 1.72 7.16
CA VAL A 91 64.21 0.93 8.19
C VAL A 91 62.95 1.72 8.60
N PRO A 92 61.82 1.53 7.91
CA PRO A 92 60.62 2.33 8.15
C PRO A 92 59.98 1.96 9.50
N VAL A 93 59.64 2.99 10.27
CA VAL A 93 58.78 2.90 11.45
C VAL A 93 57.42 3.40 11.05
N GLN A 94 56.38 2.61 11.27
CA GLN A 94 55.00 2.92 10.85
C GLN A 94 54.04 2.96 12.04
N SER A 95 53.06 3.80 11.93
CA SER A 95 51.92 3.84 12.82
C SER A 95 50.64 4.09 11.99
N GLN A 96 49.53 3.52 12.43
CA GLN A 96 48.26 3.58 11.72
C GLN A 96 47.14 4.09 12.61
N VAL A 97 46.17 4.76 12.00
CA VAL A 97 44.90 5.11 12.62
C VAL A 97 43.77 4.93 11.62
N THR A 98 42.63 4.47 12.10
CA THR A 98 41.40 4.39 11.30
C THR A 98 40.49 5.55 11.61
N VAL A 99 39.88 6.11 10.57
CA VAL A 99 38.87 7.18 10.66
C VAL A 99 37.69 6.85 9.76
N ALA A 100 36.48 7.12 10.23
CA ALA A 100 35.26 6.91 9.47
C ALA A 100 34.80 8.23 8.81
N VAL A 101 34.46 8.15 7.54
CA VAL A 101 33.72 9.23 6.82
C VAL A 101 32.31 8.72 6.59
N LYS A 102 31.33 9.39 7.15
CA LYS A 102 29.91 9.00 7.16
C LYS A 102 29.07 9.95 6.30
N ALA A 103 27.87 9.54 5.94
CA ALA A 103 26.84 10.42 5.40
C ALA A 103 26.50 11.54 6.42
N ASP A 104 26.01 12.68 5.91
CA ASP A 104 25.63 13.79 6.79
C ASP A 104 24.20 13.67 7.30
N ALA A 105 24.06 13.18 8.52
CA ALA A 105 22.76 13.05 9.16
C ALA A 105 21.99 14.35 9.38
N LYS A 106 22.65 15.53 9.25
CA LYS A 106 21.98 16.82 9.39
C LYS A 106 21.16 17.21 8.15
N THR A 107 21.50 16.64 7.01
CA THR A 107 20.79 16.87 5.74
C THR A 107 19.93 15.66 5.35
N ALA A 108 19.83 14.67 6.25
CA ALA A 108 19.06 13.44 6.01
C ALA A 108 17.58 13.73 5.73
N HIS A 109 17.06 13.15 4.65
CA HIS A 109 15.67 13.25 4.25
C HIS A 109 15.19 11.97 3.57
N VAL A 110 13.88 11.75 3.54
CA VAL A 110 13.29 10.59 2.85
C VAL A 110 13.31 10.84 1.34
N VAL A 111 13.97 9.96 0.59
CA VAL A 111 14.05 10.05 -0.89
C VAL A 111 13.04 9.14 -1.58
N SER A 112 12.61 8.06 -0.94
CA SER A 112 11.59 7.18 -1.50
C SER A 112 10.79 6.47 -0.42
N VAL A 113 9.51 6.20 -0.75
CA VAL A 113 8.59 5.38 0.03
C VAL A 113 7.90 4.44 -0.94
N VAL A 114 7.96 3.14 -0.70
CA VAL A 114 7.39 2.11 -1.56
C VAL A 114 6.51 1.19 -0.73
N ALA A 115 5.27 0.97 -1.18
CA ALA A 115 4.37 -0.05 -0.64
C ALA A 115 4.45 -1.32 -1.50
N SER A 116 4.62 -2.47 -0.87
CA SER A 116 4.67 -3.74 -1.59
C SER A 116 4.06 -4.87 -0.75
N PRO A 117 3.01 -5.54 -1.27
CA PRO A 117 2.20 -5.16 -2.43
C PRO A 117 1.47 -3.82 -2.19
N ASP A 118 1.15 -3.08 -3.27
CA ASP A 118 0.40 -1.83 -3.22
C ASP A 118 -1.13 -2.03 -3.16
N THR A 119 -1.57 -3.25 -3.36
CA THR A 119 -2.98 -3.67 -3.26
C THR A 119 -3.06 -4.91 -2.39
N ILE A 120 -3.90 -4.86 -1.34
CA ILE A 120 -4.13 -5.94 -0.39
C ILE A 120 -5.62 -6.06 -0.07
N THR A 121 -6.02 -7.23 0.44
CA THR A 121 -7.38 -7.46 0.94
C THR A 121 -7.57 -6.82 2.32
N ALA A 122 -8.70 -6.15 2.52
CA ALA A 122 -9.09 -5.56 3.81
C ALA A 122 -9.66 -6.63 4.77
N ASP A 123 -8.88 -7.67 5.06
CA ASP A 123 -9.29 -8.83 5.87
C ASP A 123 -8.63 -8.89 7.26
N GLY A 124 -7.74 -7.94 7.56
CA GLY A 124 -6.97 -7.84 8.79
C GLY A 124 -5.78 -8.81 8.84
N VAL A 125 -5.49 -9.55 7.77
CA VAL A 125 -4.42 -10.54 7.67
C VAL A 125 -3.44 -10.20 6.57
N ASP A 126 -3.95 -9.90 5.36
CA ASP A 126 -3.13 -9.41 4.26
C ASP A 126 -2.40 -8.14 4.67
N SER A 127 -1.11 -8.06 4.33
CA SER A 127 -0.26 -6.95 4.74
C SER A 127 0.51 -6.34 3.59
N SER A 128 0.69 -5.03 3.64
CA SER A 128 1.62 -4.29 2.79
C SER A 128 2.83 -3.88 3.59
N THR A 129 4.02 -4.08 3.02
CA THR A 129 5.28 -3.60 3.59
C THR A 129 5.62 -2.24 2.98
N ILE A 130 5.79 -1.25 3.83
CA ILE A 130 6.28 0.07 3.47
C ILE A 130 7.80 0.05 3.67
N THR A 131 8.54 0.29 2.61
CA THR A 131 10.00 0.47 2.65
C THR A 131 10.31 1.92 2.36
N SER A 132 10.98 2.58 3.30
CA SER A 132 11.40 3.97 3.16
C SER A 132 12.92 4.05 3.12
N ARG A 133 13.46 4.93 2.27
CA ARG A 133 14.89 5.16 2.12
C ARG A 133 15.23 6.61 2.48
N VAL A 134 16.25 6.77 3.29
CA VAL A 134 16.78 8.05 3.75
C VAL A 134 18.20 8.23 3.24
N GLU A 135 18.44 9.39 2.62
CA GLU A 135 19.75 9.80 2.12
C GLU A 135 20.08 11.21 2.60
N ASP A 136 21.36 11.58 2.55
CA ASP A 136 21.79 12.97 2.71
C ASP A 136 21.67 13.75 1.38
N ASP A 137 22.01 15.05 1.40
CA ASP A 137 21.96 15.91 0.20
C ASP A 137 22.91 15.46 -0.92
N TYR A 138 23.83 14.54 -0.63
CA TYR A 138 24.79 13.99 -1.59
C TYR A 138 24.42 12.61 -2.12
N GLY A 139 23.27 12.06 -1.68
CA GLY A 139 22.76 10.76 -2.10
C GLY A 139 23.36 9.56 -1.37
N PHE A 140 24.00 9.78 -0.22
CA PHE A 140 24.49 8.70 0.61
C PHE A 140 23.44 8.24 1.61
N PRO A 141 23.24 6.90 1.77
CA PRO A 141 22.30 6.37 2.74
C PRO A 141 22.73 6.75 4.16
N VAL A 142 21.79 7.21 4.97
CA VAL A 142 22.06 7.65 6.35
C VAL A 142 21.55 6.63 7.34
N GLU A 143 22.47 6.03 8.12
CA GLU A 143 22.17 5.08 9.18
C GLU A 143 21.77 5.81 10.48
N GLY A 144 20.85 5.18 11.25
CA GLY A 144 20.52 5.61 12.61
C GLY A 144 19.67 6.87 12.72
N VAL A 145 19.02 7.29 11.63
CA VAL A 145 18.09 8.43 11.60
C VAL A 145 16.69 7.96 11.95
N ASP A 146 16.01 8.71 12.82
CA ASP A 146 14.62 8.44 13.18
C ASP A 146 13.67 8.92 12.07
N VAL A 147 12.69 8.08 11.75
CA VAL A 147 11.66 8.33 10.75
C VAL A 147 10.30 8.30 11.42
N SER A 148 9.41 9.20 11.03
CA SER A 148 8.02 9.23 11.49
C SER A 148 7.05 8.85 10.38
N TYR A 149 5.95 8.18 10.78
CA TYR A 149 4.86 7.75 9.91
C TYR A 149 3.57 8.47 10.28
N ALA A 150 2.84 8.92 9.27
CA ALA A 150 1.48 9.45 9.41
C ALA A 150 0.59 8.82 8.34
N LEU A 151 -0.64 8.45 8.72
CA LEU A 151 -1.59 7.79 7.84
C LEU A 151 -2.75 8.74 7.53
N ASP A 152 -3.11 8.83 6.25
CA ASP A 152 -4.39 9.40 5.82
C ASP A 152 -5.34 8.24 5.52
N THR A 153 -6.28 8.01 6.42
CA THR A 153 -7.17 6.85 6.46
C THR A 153 -8.51 7.21 7.08
N LYS A 154 -9.57 6.54 6.67
CA LYS A 154 -10.90 6.61 7.29
C LYS A 154 -11.09 5.54 8.36
N GLY A 155 -10.24 4.52 8.35
CA GLY A 155 -10.29 3.38 9.24
C GLY A 155 -9.30 3.46 10.40
N SER A 156 -9.05 2.30 10.98
CA SER A 156 -8.07 2.10 12.04
C SER A 156 -7.13 0.97 11.65
N PRO A 157 -6.23 1.18 10.68
CA PRO A 157 -5.28 0.15 10.27
C PRO A 157 -4.34 -0.19 11.41
N VAL A 158 -3.87 -1.44 11.44
CA VAL A 158 -2.80 -1.87 12.34
C VAL A 158 -1.47 -1.61 11.66
N VAL A 159 -0.62 -0.83 12.31
CA VAL A 159 0.72 -0.50 11.84
C VAL A 159 1.73 -1.14 12.78
N ASN A 160 2.58 -2.00 12.23
CA ASN A 160 3.71 -2.58 12.95
C ASN A 160 5.00 -1.95 12.44
N ILE A 161 5.70 -1.22 13.30
CA ILE A 161 6.97 -0.57 13.04
C ILE A 161 8.01 -1.21 13.95
N PRO A 162 8.81 -2.18 13.45
CA PRO A 162 9.83 -2.86 14.26
C PRO A 162 10.89 -1.91 14.80
N THR A 163 11.24 -0.90 14.05
CA THR A 163 12.13 0.20 14.42
C THR A 163 11.78 1.45 13.63
N THR A 164 11.98 2.62 14.23
CA THR A 164 11.89 3.92 13.55
C THR A 164 13.23 4.38 12.99
N ARG A 165 14.32 3.65 13.28
CA ARG A 165 15.68 4.03 12.90
C ARG A 165 16.12 3.32 11.63
N THR A 166 16.74 4.07 10.72
CA THR A 166 17.31 3.55 9.49
C THR A 166 18.50 2.62 9.76
N ASP A 167 18.61 1.57 8.96
CA ASP A 167 19.75 0.65 8.93
C ASP A 167 20.95 1.24 8.15
N GLN A 168 22.01 0.44 7.98
CA GLN A 168 23.23 0.82 7.26
C GLN A 168 23.01 1.18 5.79
N SER A 169 21.92 0.69 5.20
CA SER A 169 21.52 1.04 3.83
C SER A 169 20.57 2.24 3.78
N GLY A 170 20.36 2.92 4.89
CA GLY A 170 19.43 4.05 5.02
C GLY A 170 17.97 3.63 4.95
N GLN A 171 17.64 2.35 5.15
CA GLN A 171 16.28 1.84 5.05
C GLN A 171 15.61 1.64 6.39
N VAL A 172 14.29 1.82 6.39
CA VAL A 172 13.40 1.47 7.49
C VAL A 172 12.11 0.91 6.91
N THR A 173 11.51 -0.07 7.59
CA THR A 173 10.30 -0.75 7.13
C THR A 173 9.19 -0.70 8.16
N ALA A 174 7.94 -0.67 7.66
CA ALA A 174 6.74 -0.85 8.46
C ALA A 174 5.78 -1.80 7.72
N THR A 175 4.94 -2.54 8.44
CA THR A 175 3.87 -3.35 7.84
C THR A 175 2.51 -2.82 8.24
N ILE A 176 1.57 -2.84 7.30
CA ILE A 176 0.22 -2.30 7.48
C ILE A 176 -0.80 -3.38 7.11
N THR A 177 -1.79 -3.58 7.98
CA THR A 177 -3.00 -4.37 7.73
C THR A 177 -4.23 -3.54 8.05
N SER A 178 -5.37 -3.82 7.43
CA SER A 178 -6.64 -3.12 7.72
C SER A 178 -7.84 -4.03 7.46
N THR A 179 -8.97 -3.69 8.07
CA THR A 179 -10.26 -4.33 7.81
C THR A 179 -11.22 -3.41 7.07
N LEU A 180 -10.81 -2.19 6.73
CA LEU A 180 -11.61 -1.25 5.94
C LEU A 180 -11.08 -1.16 4.52
N ALA A 181 -11.94 -1.39 3.53
CA ALA A 181 -11.63 -1.20 2.12
C ALA A 181 -11.60 0.30 1.80
N GLU A 182 -10.42 0.80 1.50
CA GLU A 182 -10.18 2.21 1.19
C GLU A 182 -8.87 2.40 0.42
N THR A 183 -8.62 3.60 -0.04
CA THR A 183 -7.27 4.02 -0.46
C THR A 183 -6.62 4.71 0.73
N LEU A 184 -5.55 4.13 1.23
CA LEU A 184 -4.78 4.61 2.37
C LEU A 184 -3.48 5.25 1.88
N ILE A 185 -3.15 6.44 2.40
CA ILE A 185 -1.89 7.10 2.10
C ILE A 185 -0.99 7.05 3.33
N VAL A 186 0.23 6.56 3.12
CA VAL A 186 1.27 6.50 4.15
C VAL A 186 2.27 7.61 3.88
N ASN A 187 2.32 8.58 4.78
CA ASN A 187 3.28 9.69 4.74
C ASN A 187 4.46 9.36 5.65
N VAL A 188 5.67 9.52 5.14
CA VAL A 188 6.91 9.21 5.85
C VAL A 188 7.86 10.38 5.75
N GLN A 189 8.47 10.78 6.89
CA GLN A 189 9.42 11.88 6.93
C GLN A 189 10.51 11.66 7.98
N VAL A 190 11.67 12.24 7.76
CA VAL A 190 12.61 12.59 8.82
C VAL A 190 12.07 13.84 9.50
N PRO A 191 11.98 13.91 10.85
CA PRO A 191 11.42 15.07 11.54
C PRO A 191 12.07 16.40 11.12
N GLY A 192 11.23 17.34 10.67
CA GLY A 192 11.67 18.65 10.19
C GLY A 192 11.95 18.76 8.68
N THR A 193 11.77 17.68 7.93
CA THR A 193 11.90 17.66 6.46
C THR A 193 10.54 17.48 5.77
N ALA A 194 10.52 17.59 4.44
CA ALA A 194 9.34 17.27 3.65
C ALA A 194 9.02 15.76 3.73
N ASN A 195 7.72 15.41 3.72
CA ASN A 195 7.29 14.02 3.64
C ASN A 195 7.36 13.48 2.22
N GLN A 196 7.57 12.18 2.12
CA GLN A 196 7.30 11.35 0.94
C GLN A 196 6.14 10.41 1.26
N SER A 197 5.43 9.93 0.24
CA SER A 197 4.26 9.09 0.47
C SER A 197 4.19 7.88 -0.44
N ALA A 198 3.52 6.83 0.04
CA ALA A 198 3.06 5.70 -0.75
C ALA A 198 1.56 5.50 -0.55
N THR A 199 0.92 4.92 -1.54
CA THR A 199 -0.52 4.61 -1.51
C THR A 199 -0.72 3.11 -1.45
N ILE A 200 -1.65 2.66 -0.61
CA ILE A 200 -2.11 1.27 -0.53
C ILE A 200 -3.59 1.24 -0.89
N THR A 201 -3.97 0.39 -1.83
CA THR A 201 -5.36 0.10 -2.15
C THR A 201 -5.82 -1.12 -1.34
N LEU A 202 -6.78 -0.91 -0.46
CA LEU A 202 -7.41 -1.93 0.35
C LEU A 202 -8.74 -2.31 -0.30
N VAL A 203 -8.85 -3.54 -0.80
CA VAL A 203 -10.06 -4.04 -1.48
C VAL A 203 -10.88 -4.91 -0.55
N ALA A 204 -12.21 -4.92 -0.73
CA ALA A 204 -13.09 -5.80 0.03
C ALA A 204 -12.70 -7.27 -0.15
N GLY A 205 -12.93 -8.07 0.87
CA GLY A 205 -12.78 -9.52 0.83
C GLY A 205 -13.89 -10.22 0.04
N THR A 206 -14.06 -11.51 0.27
CA THR A 206 -15.16 -12.27 -0.35
C THR A 206 -16.52 -11.87 0.22
N ALA A 207 -17.58 -12.03 -0.59
CA ALA A 207 -18.95 -11.76 -0.17
C ALA A 207 -19.33 -12.59 1.06
N ASP A 208 -19.92 -11.92 2.05
CA ASP A 208 -20.49 -12.55 3.23
C ASP A 208 -22.01 -12.46 3.14
N GLU A 209 -22.67 -13.62 3.01
CA GLU A 209 -24.13 -13.69 2.89
C GLU A 209 -24.86 -13.18 4.14
N SER A 210 -24.21 -13.17 5.31
CA SER A 210 -24.78 -12.62 6.54
C SER A 210 -24.78 -11.09 6.61
N LYS A 211 -23.93 -10.45 5.79
CA LYS A 211 -23.80 -9.00 5.68
C LYS A 211 -24.46 -8.46 4.42
N SER A 212 -24.60 -9.31 3.41
CA SER A 212 -25.21 -8.97 2.13
C SER A 212 -26.73 -9.09 2.20
N ILE A 213 -27.45 -8.38 1.34
CA ILE A 213 -28.92 -8.34 1.36
C ILE A 213 -29.45 -8.32 -0.07
N LEU A 214 -30.43 -9.21 -0.37
CA LEU A 214 -31.25 -9.12 -1.58
C LEU A 214 -32.68 -8.75 -1.20
N LYS A 215 -33.23 -7.71 -1.83
CA LYS A 215 -34.61 -7.24 -1.62
C LYS A 215 -35.32 -7.04 -2.92
N SER A 216 -36.66 -7.19 -2.90
CA SER A 216 -37.57 -6.76 -3.94
C SER A 216 -38.40 -5.59 -3.43
N ASP A 217 -38.72 -4.63 -4.29
CA ASP A 217 -39.65 -3.55 -3.99
C ASP A 217 -41.12 -4.01 -3.91
N VAL A 218 -41.44 -5.12 -4.57
CA VAL A 218 -42.73 -5.81 -4.50
C VAL A 218 -42.48 -7.34 -4.42
N ASP A 219 -43.40 -8.05 -3.80
CA ASP A 219 -43.37 -9.52 -3.66
C ASP A 219 -44.36 -10.23 -4.59
N THR A 220 -45.24 -9.45 -5.23
CA THR A 220 -46.31 -9.97 -6.11
C THR A 220 -46.38 -9.18 -7.40
N LEU A 221 -46.44 -9.89 -8.54
CA LEU A 221 -46.60 -9.34 -9.88
C LEU A 221 -47.76 -9.97 -10.59
N LYS A 222 -48.38 -9.26 -11.53
CA LYS A 222 -49.29 -9.85 -12.52
C LYS A 222 -48.48 -10.61 -13.58
N ALA A 223 -48.95 -11.81 -13.92
CA ALA A 223 -48.32 -12.68 -14.93
C ALA A 223 -48.62 -12.24 -16.34
N ASP A 224 -48.32 -11.00 -16.73
CA ASP A 224 -48.65 -10.39 -18.03
C ASP A 224 -47.45 -9.64 -18.67
N TYR A 225 -46.25 -9.67 -18.07
CA TYR A 225 -45.07 -8.93 -18.49
C TYR A 225 -45.22 -7.39 -18.48
N GLN A 226 -46.30 -6.84 -17.88
CA GLN A 226 -46.54 -5.39 -17.87
C GLN A 226 -46.09 -4.77 -16.54
N GLN A 227 -46.19 -5.54 -15.46
CA GLN A 227 -45.68 -5.13 -14.16
C GLN A 227 -44.24 -5.62 -13.93
N SER A 228 -43.44 -4.86 -13.23
CA SER A 228 -42.07 -5.23 -12.89
C SER A 228 -41.80 -5.12 -11.40
N ALA A 229 -40.91 -5.95 -10.92
CA ALA A 229 -40.26 -5.83 -9.62
C ALA A 229 -38.84 -5.30 -9.81
N LYS A 230 -38.39 -4.39 -8.96
CA LYS A 230 -37.00 -3.97 -8.87
C LYS A 230 -36.33 -4.74 -7.74
N LEU A 231 -35.35 -5.57 -8.10
CA LEU A 231 -34.51 -6.22 -7.11
C LEU A 231 -33.29 -5.35 -6.84
N THR A 232 -32.95 -5.22 -5.56
CA THR A 232 -31.75 -4.54 -5.09
C THR A 232 -30.91 -5.52 -4.29
N LEU A 233 -29.71 -5.78 -4.77
CA LEU A 233 -28.68 -6.58 -4.14
C LEU A 233 -27.63 -5.67 -3.55
N THR A 234 -27.37 -5.77 -2.24
CA THR A 234 -26.25 -5.12 -1.56
C THR A 234 -25.26 -6.20 -1.17
N LEU A 235 -24.06 -6.17 -1.74
CA LEU A 235 -22.99 -7.14 -1.47
C LEU A 235 -21.93 -6.52 -0.54
N GLN A 236 -21.65 -7.21 0.55
CA GLN A 236 -20.64 -6.80 1.54
C GLN A 236 -19.78 -8.01 1.95
N ASP A 237 -18.54 -7.72 2.36
CA ASP A 237 -17.69 -8.71 3.02
C ASP A 237 -18.03 -8.82 4.52
N LYS A 238 -17.30 -9.70 5.24
CA LYS A 238 -17.53 -9.94 6.69
C LYS A 238 -17.35 -8.70 7.57
N TYR A 239 -16.62 -7.69 7.09
CA TYR A 239 -16.38 -6.43 7.81
C TYR A 239 -17.35 -5.32 7.39
N GLY A 240 -18.23 -5.58 6.41
CA GLY A 240 -19.19 -4.61 5.90
C GLY A 240 -18.63 -3.73 4.80
N ASN A 241 -17.47 -4.07 4.23
CA ASN A 241 -16.95 -3.36 3.08
C ASN A 241 -17.79 -3.67 1.85
N PRO A 242 -18.16 -2.65 1.04
CA PRO A 242 -18.90 -2.87 -0.18
C PRO A 242 -18.06 -3.66 -1.19
N ILE A 243 -18.62 -4.70 -1.76
CA ILE A 243 -17.98 -5.47 -2.81
C ILE A 243 -18.24 -4.79 -4.14
N VAL A 244 -17.17 -4.30 -4.77
CA VAL A 244 -17.21 -3.62 -6.06
C VAL A 244 -16.90 -4.64 -7.14
N THR A 245 -17.92 -5.01 -7.95
CA THR A 245 -17.74 -5.86 -9.13
C THR A 245 -18.24 -5.15 -10.38
N SER A 246 -17.64 -5.42 -11.53
CA SER A 246 -18.06 -4.95 -12.84
C SER A 246 -18.59 -6.07 -13.74
N ASP A 247 -18.27 -7.32 -13.39
CA ASP A 247 -18.54 -8.49 -14.18
C ASP A 247 -18.89 -9.68 -13.29
N HIS A 248 -19.42 -10.75 -13.87
CA HIS A 248 -19.66 -12.04 -13.19
C HIS A 248 -20.70 -12.01 -12.06
N LEU A 249 -21.61 -11.03 -12.06
CA LEU A 249 -22.83 -11.06 -11.26
C LEU A 249 -24.00 -11.49 -12.15
N GLU A 250 -24.70 -12.53 -11.74
CA GLU A 250 -25.85 -13.07 -12.42
C GLU A 250 -26.97 -13.36 -11.41
N PHE A 251 -28.22 -13.47 -11.89
CA PHE A 251 -29.34 -13.95 -11.11
C PHE A 251 -29.86 -15.23 -11.70
N VAL A 252 -29.81 -16.31 -10.90
CA VAL A 252 -30.28 -17.63 -11.30
C VAL A 252 -31.70 -17.83 -10.81
N GLN A 253 -32.55 -18.27 -11.72
CA GLN A 253 -33.94 -18.66 -11.40
C GLN A 253 -33.97 -20.09 -10.88
N SER A 254 -34.67 -20.32 -9.78
CA SER A 254 -34.90 -21.66 -9.22
C SER A 254 -36.38 -21.90 -8.96
N GLY A 255 -36.74 -23.17 -8.82
CA GLY A 255 -38.11 -23.62 -8.58
C GLY A 255 -38.78 -24.24 -9.83
N PRO A 256 -40.05 -24.63 -9.74
CA PRO A 256 -40.74 -25.37 -10.81
C PRO A 256 -41.04 -24.57 -12.05
N PHE A 257 -40.79 -23.24 -12.02
CA PHE A 257 -41.10 -22.28 -13.10
C PHE A 257 -39.88 -21.58 -13.65
N VAL A 258 -38.76 -22.30 -13.82
CA VAL A 258 -37.54 -21.80 -14.44
C VAL A 258 -37.83 -21.27 -15.85
N ASN A 259 -37.26 -20.10 -16.21
CA ASN A 259 -37.37 -19.41 -17.49
C ASN A 259 -38.70 -18.68 -17.78
N PHE A 260 -39.54 -18.43 -16.81
CA PHE A 260 -40.75 -17.61 -16.99
C PHE A 260 -40.57 -16.13 -16.58
N LEU A 261 -39.45 -15.82 -15.94
CA LEU A 261 -39.08 -14.45 -15.64
C LEU A 261 -38.18 -13.89 -16.74
N LYS A 262 -38.37 -12.62 -17.06
CA LYS A 262 -37.43 -11.82 -17.88
C LYS A 262 -36.75 -10.82 -16.97
N LEU A 263 -35.44 -10.82 -17.00
CA LEU A 263 -34.60 -9.89 -16.26
C LEU A 263 -34.04 -8.84 -17.23
N SER A 264 -33.95 -7.61 -16.78
CA SER A 264 -33.14 -6.59 -17.45
C SER A 264 -31.66 -6.88 -17.30
N ASP A 265 -30.83 -6.09 -18.00
CA ASP A 265 -29.42 -6.01 -17.65
C ASP A 265 -29.27 -5.51 -16.19
N ILE A 266 -28.17 -5.90 -15.56
CA ILE A 266 -27.85 -5.46 -14.19
C ILE A 266 -27.34 -4.01 -14.26
N ASP A 267 -27.91 -3.15 -13.43
CA ASP A 267 -27.42 -1.78 -13.28
C ASP A 267 -26.29 -1.75 -12.23
N TYR A 268 -25.11 -1.36 -12.70
CA TYR A 268 -23.87 -1.22 -11.91
C TYR A 268 -23.60 0.23 -11.49
N SER A 269 -24.54 1.15 -11.66
CA SER A 269 -24.32 2.59 -11.37
C SER A 269 -23.95 2.89 -9.91
N GLN A 270 -24.41 2.05 -8.97
CA GLN A 270 -24.15 2.15 -7.54
C GLN A 270 -23.13 1.12 -7.01
N ARG A 271 -22.36 0.49 -7.91
CA ARG A 271 -21.38 -0.56 -7.54
C ARG A 271 -20.36 -0.15 -6.47
N ASN A 272 -19.98 1.14 -6.43
CA ASN A 272 -19.04 1.65 -5.43
C ASN A 272 -19.58 1.56 -3.98
N TYR A 273 -20.88 1.37 -3.84
CA TYR A 273 -21.56 1.12 -2.57
C TYR A 273 -21.92 -0.35 -2.39
N GLY A 274 -21.45 -1.24 -3.31
CA GLY A 274 -21.81 -2.65 -3.33
C GLY A 274 -23.25 -2.90 -3.76
N GLU A 275 -23.93 -1.92 -4.38
CA GLU A 275 -25.35 -2.01 -4.72
C GLU A 275 -25.54 -2.26 -6.23
N TYR A 276 -26.38 -3.25 -6.52
CA TYR A 276 -26.69 -3.74 -7.85
C TYR A 276 -28.20 -3.89 -8.00
N THR A 277 -28.77 -3.43 -9.12
CA THR A 277 -30.21 -3.54 -9.32
C THR A 277 -30.53 -4.24 -10.64
N VAL A 278 -31.65 -4.97 -10.66
CA VAL A 278 -32.20 -5.63 -11.83
C VAL A 278 -33.71 -5.53 -11.80
N THR A 279 -34.32 -5.30 -12.97
CA THR A 279 -35.79 -5.30 -13.14
C THR A 279 -36.25 -6.66 -13.62
N VAL A 280 -37.30 -7.17 -12.98
CA VAL A 280 -37.87 -8.50 -13.27
C VAL A 280 -39.32 -8.37 -13.68
N THR A 281 -39.72 -9.03 -14.77
CA THR A 281 -41.11 -9.19 -15.23
C THR A 281 -41.40 -10.68 -15.39
N GLY A 282 -42.67 -11.07 -15.41
CA GLY A 282 -43.06 -12.45 -15.60
C GLY A 282 -44.39 -12.63 -16.30
N GLY A 283 -44.58 -13.79 -16.96
CA GLY A 283 -45.76 -14.07 -17.77
C GLY A 283 -46.48 -15.38 -17.45
N LYS A 284 -46.11 -16.05 -16.36
CA LYS A 284 -46.77 -17.30 -15.92
C LYS A 284 -46.98 -17.25 -14.43
N GLU A 285 -48.17 -17.71 -13.99
CA GLU A 285 -48.52 -17.81 -12.60
C GLU A 285 -47.67 -18.81 -11.84
N GLY A 286 -47.40 -18.47 -10.58
CA GLY A 286 -46.64 -19.32 -9.66
C GLY A 286 -45.57 -18.54 -8.92
N THR A 287 -44.85 -19.22 -8.06
CA THR A 287 -43.75 -18.62 -7.30
C THR A 287 -42.41 -18.92 -8.00
N ALA A 288 -41.65 -17.87 -8.28
CA ALA A 288 -40.28 -17.97 -8.80
C ALA A 288 -39.29 -17.41 -7.77
N THR A 289 -38.19 -18.12 -7.57
CA THR A 289 -37.13 -17.68 -6.65
C THR A 289 -35.90 -17.30 -7.46
N LEU A 290 -35.32 -16.15 -7.11
CA LEU A 290 -34.07 -15.64 -7.69
C LEU A 290 -32.97 -15.66 -6.65
N ILE A 291 -31.80 -16.15 -7.07
CA ILE A 291 -30.60 -16.27 -6.26
C ILE A 291 -29.45 -15.59 -7.01
N PRO A 292 -28.71 -14.67 -6.39
CA PRO A 292 -27.55 -14.08 -7.04
C PRO A 292 -26.40 -15.11 -7.11
N MET A 293 -25.65 -15.06 -8.19
CA MET A 293 -24.43 -15.81 -8.42
C MET A 293 -23.28 -14.86 -8.70
N LEU A 294 -22.26 -14.86 -7.86
CA LEU A 294 -21.07 -14.02 -8.00
C LEU A 294 -19.87 -14.89 -8.35
N ASN A 295 -19.20 -14.58 -9.46
CA ASN A 295 -18.04 -15.35 -9.95
C ASN A 295 -18.31 -16.86 -10.08
N GLY A 296 -19.52 -17.24 -10.50
CA GLY A 296 -19.94 -18.65 -10.62
C GLY A 296 -20.33 -19.32 -9.29
N VAL A 297 -20.31 -18.58 -8.17
CA VAL A 297 -20.68 -19.09 -6.84
C VAL A 297 -22.08 -18.58 -6.46
N HIS A 298 -23.01 -19.51 -6.21
CA HIS A 298 -24.34 -19.16 -5.72
C HIS A 298 -24.29 -18.59 -4.31
N GLN A 299 -24.95 -17.46 -4.10
CA GLN A 299 -25.17 -16.86 -2.79
C GLN A 299 -26.49 -17.40 -2.24
N ALA A 300 -26.48 -18.68 -1.81
CA ALA A 300 -27.69 -19.47 -1.58
C ALA A 300 -28.62 -18.91 -0.47
N ASN A 301 -28.06 -18.22 0.52
CA ASN A 301 -28.84 -17.59 1.58
C ASN A 301 -29.39 -16.21 1.17
N LEU A 302 -28.97 -15.68 0.03
CA LEU A 302 -29.49 -14.45 -0.56
C LEU A 302 -30.53 -14.82 -1.62
N SER A 303 -31.76 -15.09 -1.23
CA SER A 303 -32.82 -15.39 -2.17
C SER A 303 -34.01 -14.49 -2.01
N VAL A 304 -34.69 -14.19 -3.11
CA VAL A 304 -35.97 -13.49 -3.12
C VAL A 304 -36.97 -14.30 -3.92
N SER A 305 -38.20 -14.42 -3.39
CA SER A 305 -39.30 -15.10 -4.09
C SER A 305 -40.32 -14.07 -4.55
N LEU A 306 -40.71 -14.16 -5.83
CA LEU A 306 -41.78 -13.37 -6.43
C LEU A 306 -42.97 -14.27 -6.69
N ASN A 307 -44.15 -13.85 -6.24
CA ASN A 307 -45.40 -14.52 -6.52
C ASN A 307 -46.09 -13.87 -7.75
N LEU A 308 -46.23 -14.63 -8.83
CA LEU A 308 -46.91 -14.17 -10.03
C LEU A 308 -48.36 -14.63 -9.99
N ILE A 309 -49.27 -13.68 -9.94
CA ILE A 309 -50.70 -13.91 -9.85
C ILE A 309 -51.41 -13.72 -11.22
N HIS A 310 -52.56 -14.27 -11.32
CA HIS A 310 -53.37 -14.18 -12.52
C HIS A 310 -53.59 -12.71 -12.97
N SER A 311 -53.38 -12.45 -14.26
CA SER A 311 -53.71 -11.17 -14.88
C SER A 311 -55.10 -11.26 -15.49
N ILE A 312 -56.06 -10.61 -14.84
CA ILE A 312 -57.39 -10.52 -15.40
C ILE A 312 -57.41 -9.43 -16.48
N LYS A 313 -57.52 -9.89 -17.74
CA LYS A 313 -57.81 -8.99 -18.83
C LYS A 313 -59.29 -8.68 -18.83
N GLU A 314 -59.65 -7.48 -18.46
CA GLU A 314 -61.07 -7.07 -18.53
C GLU A 314 -61.49 -6.93 -19.98
N MET A 315 -62.49 -7.67 -20.38
CA MET A 315 -63.12 -7.51 -21.68
C MET A 315 -64.43 -6.75 -21.47
N SER A 316 -64.58 -5.64 -22.16
CA SER A 316 -65.89 -4.98 -22.30
C SER A 316 -66.49 -5.42 -23.62
N GLY A 317 -67.71 -5.89 -23.60
CA GLY A 317 -68.48 -6.31 -24.76
C GLY A 317 -69.93 -5.85 -24.72
N HIS A 318 -70.56 -5.79 -25.88
CA HIS A 318 -71.99 -5.59 -25.97
C HIS A 318 -72.62 -6.87 -26.50
N VAL A 319 -73.63 -7.34 -25.80
CA VAL A 319 -74.49 -8.44 -26.28
C VAL A 319 -75.77 -7.81 -26.84
N THR A 320 -76.11 -8.11 -28.10
CA THR A 320 -77.35 -7.66 -28.73
C THR A 320 -78.26 -8.87 -28.87
N ALA A 321 -79.38 -8.83 -28.23
CA ALA A 321 -80.49 -9.80 -28.41
C ALA A 321 -81.77 -9.08 -28.65
N ASN A 322 -82.53 -9.49 -29.68
CA ASN A 322 -83.84 -8.90 -30.08
C ASN A 322 -83.89 -7.36 -30.19
N ASN A 323 -82.91 -6.78 -30.89
CA ASN A 323 -82.72 -5.33 -31.05
C ASN A 323 -82.48 -4.51 -29.73
N HIS A 324 -82.21 -5.18 -28.64
CA HIS A 324 -81.77 -4.50 -27.41
C HIS A 324 -80.30 -4.75 -27.16
N THR A 325 -79.54 -3.67 -26.93
CA THR A 325 -78.09 -3.73 -26.60
C THR A 325 -77.95 -3.62 -25.09
N PHE A 326 -77.36 -4.62 -24.48
CA PHE A 326 -77.03 -4.61 -23.06
C PHE A 326 -75.53 -4.33 -22.92
N SER A 327 -75.19 -3.29 -22.15
CA SER A 327 -73.79 -3.08 -21.73
C SER A 327 -73.45 -4.16 -20.73
N THR A 328 -72.52 -5.04 -21.08
CA THR A 328 -72.02 -6.03 -20.09
C THR A 328 -70.91 -5.41 -19.25
N ALA A 329 -71.04 -5.64 -17.98
CA ALA A 329 -69.91 -5.36 -17.07
C ALA A 329 -68.71 -6.22 -17.45
N LYS A 330 -67.52 -5.80 -17.11
CA LYS A 330 -66.25 -6.41 -17.37
C LYS A 330 -66.20 -7.92 -17.08
N PHE A 331 -65.77 -8.72 -18.09
CA PHE A 331 -65.57 -10.14 -17.91
C PHE A 331 -64.05 -10.44 -17.79
N PRO A 332 -63.64 -11.35 -16.90
CA PRO A 332 -62.25 -11.83 -16.88
C PRO A 332 -61.90 -12.63 -18.16
N SER A 333 -60.75 -12.39 -18.75
CA SER A 333 -60.33 -12.94 -20.03
C SER A 333 -59.93 -14.43 -20.01
N GLU A 334 -59.82 -15.03 -18.83
CA GLU A 334 -59.44 -16.44 -18.69
C GLU A 334 -60.35 -17.15 -17.68
N GLY A 335 -60.66 -18.41 -17.99
CA GLY A 335 -61.26 -19.35 -17.03
C GLY A 335 -62.75 -19.60 -17.11
N PHE A 336 -63.49 -18.95 -18.01
CA PHE A 336 -64.91 -19.26 -18.24
C PHE A 336 -65.15 -19.95 -19.57
N ALA A 337 -64.76 -21.24 -19.61
CA ALA A 337 -65.35 -22.14 -20.60
C ALA A 337 -66.78 -22.49 -20.10
N GLY A 338 -67.80 -21.80 -20.66
CA GLY A 338 -69.18 -22.14 -20.48
C GLY A 338 -70.01 -21.36 -19.51
N ALA A 339 -70.01 -20.03 -19.60
CA ALA A 339 -71.13 -19.26 -19.04
C ALA A 339 -72.34 -19.34 -19.99
N TYR A 340 -73.26 -20.20 -19.63
CA TYR A 340 -74.55 -20.24 -20.33
C TYR A 340 -75.49 -19.24 -19.67
N TYR A 341 -75.90 -18.24 -20.42
CA TYR A 341 -77.00 -17.33 -19.98
C TYR A 341 -78.29 -17.87 -20.55
N THR A 342 -79.20 -18.32 -19.71
CA THR A 342 -80.59 -18.61 -20.06
C THR A 342 -81.35 -17.31 -19.97
N LEU A 343 -81.82 -16.79 -21.12
CA LEU A 343 -82.77 -15.70 -21.17
C LEU A 343 -84.17 -16.32 -21.07
N ASN A 344 -84.91 -16.07 -20.01
CA ASN A 344 -86.33 -16.35 -19.91
C ASN A 344 -87.17 -15.27 -20.55
#